data_9c17751f545835a8195f36fa6be941fd
#
_entry.id   9c17751f545835a8195f36fa6be941fd
#
_cell.length_a   1.000
_cell.length_b   1.000
_cell.length_c   1.000
_cell.angle_alpha   90.00
_cell.angle_beta   90.00
_cell.angle_gamma   90.00
#
_symmetry.space_group_name_H-M   'P 1'
#
loop_
_entity.id
_entity.type
_entity.pdbx_description
1 polymer ?
#
loop_
_entity_poly.entity_id
_entity_poly.type
_entity_poly.pdbx_seq_one_letter_code
_entity_poly.pdbx_strand_id
1 'polypeptide(L)'
;MAGSISQSNYPITRLPNYSIKHVTEVAFLRAINVGGKSLVRMAHLQEMFIAAGCRNVRTYIQSGNVIFDAPRARAAAIGHVIEALTRRLGKPPQIVFRTLGDIERLVKKPPFGGVQAGPRVKLYVAFLAKPPERRPRFPIVSKPENCEAIGMKDRDVFIISRPTRPGFFGFPNLFVEEALGVSATTRNWSTVTKIVEFARRETVDR
;
A
#
# COMPACT_ATOMS: atom_id res chain seq x y z
N MET A 1 -12.52 -27.53 67.98
CA MET A 1 -13.23 -26.48 67.30
C MET A 1 -12.56 -26.30 65.94
N ALA A 2 -13.20 -26.77 64.87
CA ALA A 2 -12.67 -26.67 63.52
C ALA A 2 -13.35 -25.48 62.84
N GLY A 3 -12.53 -24.48 62.49
CA GLY A 3 -13.00 -23.27 61.77
C GLY A 3 -13.18 -23.56 60.28
N SER A 4 -14.41 -23.43 59.79
CA SER A 4 -14.79 -23.55 58.41
C SER A 4 -14.28 -22.36 57.63
N ILE A 5 -13.43 -22.58 56.62
CA ILE A 5 -12.99 -21.54 55.64
C ILE A 5 -14.07 -21.46 54.57
N SER A 6 -14.82 -20.36 54.56
CA SER A 6 -15.80 -20.03 53.56
C SER A 6 -15.09 -19.74 52.22
N GLN A 7 -15.32 -20.55 51.19
CA GLN A 7 -14.90 -20.29 49.83
C GLN A 7 -15.78 -19.18 49.25
N SER A 8 -15.18 -18.02 49.03
CA SER A 8 -15.80 -16.89 48.33
C SER A 8 -15.87 -17.19 46.83
N ASN A 9 -17.06 -17.52 46.32
CA ASN A 9 -17.37 -17.63 44.88
C ASN A 9 -17.51 -16.24 44.26
N TYR A 10 -16.41 -15.68 43.80
CA TYR A 10 -16.51 -14.50 42.90
C TYR A 10 -16.89 -14.98 41.49
N PRO A 11 -17.94 -14.46 40.87
CA PRO A 11 -18.27 -14.78 39.49
C PRO A 11 -17.14 -14.27 38.58
N ILE A 12 -16.55 -15.18 37.82
CA ILE A 12 -15.60 -14.82 36.76
C ILE A 12 -16.41 -13.98 35.72
N THR A 13 -16.34 -12.69 35.88
CA THR A 13 -16.91 -11.77 34.88
C THR A 13 -16.14 -11.99 33.60
N ARG A 14 -16.78 -12.61 32.60
CA ARG A 14 -16.23 -12.72 31.24
C ARG A 14 -15.95 -11.31 30.77
N LEU A 15 -14.66 -10.95 30.65
CA LEU A 15 -14.27 -9.70 30.01
C LEU A 15 -14.91 -9.67 28.63
N PRO A 16 -15.52 -8.54 28.23
CA PRO A 16 -16.10 -8.43 26.90
C PRO A 16 -15.03 -8.75 25.89
N ASN A 17 -15.39 -9.63 24.93
CA ASN A 17 -14.54 -10.02 23.83
C ASN A 17 -14.30 -8.77 22.97
N TYR A 18 -13.27 -7.98 23.33
CA TYR A 18 -12.80 -6.90 22.49
C TYR A 18 -12.22 -7.53 21.23
N SER A 19 -13.05 -7.66 20.23
CA SER A 19 -12.60 -8.00 18.88
C SER A 19 -11.58 -6.94 18.46
N ILE A 20 -10.30 -7.30 18.55
CA ILE A 20 -9.21 -6.43 18.15
C ILE A 20 -9.38 -6.25 16.64
N LYS A 21 -9.89 -5.08 16.23
CA LYS A 21 -9.98 -4.73 14.82
C LYS A 21 -8.57 -4.71 14.26
N HIS A 22 -8.21 -5.76 13.53
CA HIS A 22 -6.97 -5.77 12.76
C HIS A 22 -7.05 -4.69 11.70
N VAL A 23 -5.99 -3.89 11.59
CA VAL A 23 -5.90 -2.88 10.53
C VAL A 23 -5.42 -3.60 9.26
N THR A 24 -6.28 -3.62 8.25
CA THR A 24 -5.88 -4.10 6.92
C THR A 24 -5.02 -3.04 6.24
N GLU A 25 -3.84 -3.44 5.81
CA GLU A 25 -2.87 -2.59 5.12
C GLU A 25 -2.61 -3.08 3.71
N VAL A 26 -2.12 -2.17 2.89
CA VAL A 26 -1.59 -2.45 1.55
C VAL A 26 -0.12 -2.04 1.52
N ALA A 27 0.75 -3.00 1.21
CA ALA A 27 2.15 -2.76 0.92
C ALA A 27 2.36 -2.59 -0.58
N PHE A 28 2.96 -1.49 -0.99
CA PHE A 28 3.37 -1.21 -2.35
C PHE A 28 4.88 -1.36 -2.47
N LEU A 29 5.35 -2.44 -3.07
CA LEU A 29 6.77 -2.66 -3.29
C LEU A 29 7.23 -1.93 -4.55
N ARG A 30 8.37 -1.23 -4.46
CA ARG A 30 8.95 -0.53 -5.61
C ARG A 30 9.80 -1.47 -6.46
N ALA A 31 9.57 -1.44 -7.77
CA ALA A 31 10.40 -2.07 -8.81
C ALA A 31 10.77 -3.55 -8.58
N ILE A 32 9.88 -4.34 -7.96
CA ILE A 32 10.21 -5.71 -7.56
C ILE A 32 10.28 -6.67 -8.75
N ASN A 33 9.52 -6.43 -9.83
CA ASN A 33 9.42 -7.29 -11.00
C ASN A 33 9.35 -6.46 -12.29
N VAL A 34 10.25 -5.49 -12.46
CA VAL A 34 10.30 -4.61 -13.63
C VAL A 34 11.29 -5.15 -14.66
N GLY A 35 11.00 -4.99 -15.96
CA GLY A 35 11.92 -5.33 -17.05
C GLY A 35 11.95 -6.81 -17.42
N GLY A 36 10.88 -7.56 -17.19
CA GLY A 36 10.75 -8.96 -17.63
C GLY A 36 11.50 -9.99 -16.77
N LYS A 37 12.24 -9.56 -15.75
CA LYS A 37 12.89 -10.45 -14.77
C LYS A 37 12.05 -10.49 -13.51
N SER A 38 11.37 -11.61 -13.27
CA SER A 38 10.63 -11.84 -12.02
C SER A 38 11.61 -12.22 -10.92
N LEU A 39 12.03 -11.24 -10.13
CA LEU A 39 12.97 -11.45 -9.01
C LEU A 39 12.28 -12.12 -7.81
N VAL A 40 10.99 -11.85 -7.61
CA VAL A 40 10.19 -12.42 -6.52
C VAL A 40 8.85 -12.90 -7.06
N ARG A 41 8.58 -14.19 -6.93
CA ARG A 41 7.25 -14.76 -7.23
C ARG A 41 6.25 -14.27 -6.18
N MET A 42 5.03 -13.96 -6.59
CA MET A 42 4.00 -13.45 -5.68
C MET A 42 3.65 -14.43 -4.56
N ALA A 43 3.69 -15.74 -4.82
CA ALA A 43 3.53 -16.76 -3.78
C ALA A 43 4.61 -16.64 -2.69
N HIS A 44 5.88 -16.52 -3.08
CA HIS A 44 6.96 -16.34 -2.10
C HIS A 44 6.84 -15.01 -1.33
N LEU A 45 6.38 -13.95 -1.99
CA LEU A 45 6.11 -12.69 -1.31
C LEU A 45 5.01 -12.85 -0.25
N GLN A 46 3.95 -13.57 -0.58
CA GLN A 46 2.87 -13.89 0.34
C GLN A 46 3.38 -14.72 1.54
N GLU A 47 4.16 -15.74 1.29
CA GLU A 47 4.78 -16.59 2.33
C GLU A 47 5.64 -15.77 3.31
N MET A 48 6.42 -14.80 2.81
CA MET A 48 7.23 -13.92 3.67
C MET A 48 6.38 -13.10 4.63
N PHE A 49 5.24 -12.57 4.19
CA PHE A 49 4.32 -11.84 5.07
C PHE A 49 3.63 -12.78 6.08
N ILE A 50 3.22 -13.97 5.66
CA ILE A 50 2.62 -14.98 6.54
C ILE A 50 3.63 -15.42 7.62
N ALA A 51 4.87 -15.73 7.23
CA ALA A 51 5.94 -16.12 8.16
C ALA A 51 6.29 -15.00 9.17
N ALA A 52 6.08 -13.74 8.79
CA ALA A 52 6.22 -12.59 9.68
C ALA A 52 5.01 -12.38 10.64
N GLY A 53 3.98 -13.25 10.59
CA GLY A 53 2.81 -13.19 11.46
C GLY A 53 1.67 -12.33 10.94
N CYS A 54 1.73 -11.86 9.67
CA CYS A 54 0.61 -11.21 9.02
C CYS A 54 -0.49 -12.22 8.69
N ARG A 55 -1.75 -11.77 8.71
CA ARG A 55 -2.92 -12.61 8.40
C ARG A 55 -3.60 -12.13 7.14
N ASN A 56 -4.46 -12.98 6.57
CA ASN A 56 -5.26 -12.65 5.37
C ASN A 56 -4.41 -12.06 4.25
N VAL A 57 -3.17 -12.58 4.09
CA VAL A 57 -2.20 -12.06 3.13
C VAL A 57 -2.61 -12.45 1.73
N ARG A 58 -2.69 -11.46 0.85
CA ARG A 58 -3.05 -11.62 -0.56
C ARG A 58 -2.19 -10.73 -1.43
N THR A 59 -1.85 -11.19 -2.61
CA THR A 59 -1.11 -10.39 -3.59
C THR A 59 -2.01 -10.03 -4.76
N TYR A 60 -1.87 -8.82 -5.27
CA TYR A 60 -2.61 -8.36 -6.44
C TYR A 60 -1.65 -7.99 -7.56
N ILE A 61 -1.73 -8.68 -8.69
CA ILE A 61 -0.85 -8.61 -9.87
C ILE A 61 0.65 -8.69 -9.53
N GLN A 62 1.50 -8.86 -10.57
CA GLN A 62 2.95 -9.10 -10.38
C GLN A 62 3.77 -7.86 -9.97
N SER A 63 3.15 -6.69 -9.83
CA SER A 63 3.85 -5.43 -9.51
C SER A 63 4.11 -5.19 -8.02
N GLY A 64 3.94 -6.22 -7.17
CA GLY A 64 4.27 -6.13 -5.75
C GLY A 64 3.27 -5.31 -4.94
N ASN A 65 1.98 -5.66 -5.02
CA ASN A 65 0.95 -5.14 -4.14
C ASN A 65 0.51 -6.27 -3.20
N VAL A 66 0.65 -6.05 -1.89
CA VAL A 66 0.27 -7.04 -0.87
C VAL A 66 -0.77 -6.43 0.06
N ILE A 67 -1.91 -7.09 0.19
CA ILE A 67 -2.96 -6.75 1.13
C ILE A 67 -2.84 -7.72 2.30
N PHE A 68 -2.86 -7.21 3.54
CA PHE A 68 -2.68 -8.05 4.72
C PHE A 68 -3.25 -7.40 5.97
N ASP A 69 -3.60 -8.20 6.95
CA ASP A 69 -3.93 -7.74 8.29
C ASP A 69 -2.65 -7.71 9.13
N ALA A 70 -2.31 -6.53 9.62
CA ALA A 70 -1.10 -6.31 10.39
C ALA A 70 -1.23 -6.94 11.80
N PRO A 71 -0.19 -7.65 12.30
CA PRO A 71 -0.17 -8.13 13.68
C PRO A 71 0.06 -6.97 14.67
N ARG A 72 -0.16 -7.23 15.98
CA ARG A 72 0.12 -6.23 17.02
C ARG A 72 1.57 -5.72 16.98
N ALA A 73 2.53 -6.62 16.78
CA ALA A 73 3.95 -6.32 16.66
C ALA A 73 4.32 -5.93 15.21
N ARG A 74 3.53 -5.02 14.60
CA ARG A 74 3.65 -4.64 13.19
C ARG A 74 5.08 -4.27 12.79
N ALA A 75 5.78 -3.47 13.59
CA ALA A 75 7.14 -3.02 13.26
C ALA A 75 8.12 -4.21 13.13
N ALA A 76 8.08 -5.16 14.06
CA ALA A 76 8.90 -6.38 14.02
C ALA A 76 8.52 -7.25 12.80
N ALA A 77 7.24 -7.45 12.54
CA ALA A 77 6.77 -8.20 11.38
C ALA A 77 7.28 -7.60 10.06
N ILE A 78 7.17 -6.29 9.88
CA ILE A 78 7.68 -5.60 8.69
C ILE A 78 9.21 -5.69 8.61
N GLY A 79 9.92 -5.62 9.74
CA GLY A 79 11.36 -5.88 9.80
C GLY A 79 11.74 -7.24 9.23
N HIS A 80 11.07 -8.31 9.66
CA HIS A 80 11.28 -9.68 9.15
C HIS A 80 11.00 -9.79 7.64
N VAL A 81 9.92 -9.13 7.14
CA VAL A 81 9.63 -9.10 5.70
C VAL A 81 10.77 -8.40 4.94
N ILE A 82 11.25 -7.25 5.43
CA ILE A 82 12.34 -6.50 4.81
C ILE A 82 13.63 -7.34 4.77
N GLU A 83 13.97 -8.01 5.85
CA GLU A 83 15.14 -8.91 5.92
C GLU A 83 15.04 -10.08 4.92
N ALA A 84 13.89 -10.75 4.86
CA ALA A 84 13.64 -11.84 3.93
C ALA A 84 13.78 -11.39 2.47
N LEU A 85 13.20 -10.22 2.15
CA LEU A 85 13.32 -9.61 0.82
C LEU A 85 14.76 -9.16 0.53
N THR A 86 15.47 -8.61 1.52
CA THR A 86 16.87 -8.19 1.36
C THR A 86 17.77 -9.38 1.00
N ARG A 87 17.60 -10.51 1.70
CA ARG A 87 18.31 -11.75 1.37
C ARG A 87 18.03 -12.21 -0.06
N ARG A 88 16.79 -12.07 -0.52
CA ARG A 88 16.37 -12.49 -1.87
C ARG A 88 16.84 -11.55 -2.96
N LEU A 89 16.84 -10.23 -2.71
CA LEU A 89 17.13 -9.19 -3.70
C LEU A 89 18.59 -8.72 -3.70
N GLY A 90 19.37 -9.09 -2.67
CA GLY A 90 20.73 -8.59 -2.44
C GLY A 90 20.79 -7.13 -1.97
N LYS A 91 19.64 -6.47 -1.76
CA LYS A 91 19.52 -5.09 -1.27
C LYS A 91 18.17 -4.87 -0.58
N PRO A 92 18.07 -3.91 0.36
CA PRO A 92 16.81 -3.59 1.02
C PRO A 92 15.75 -3.15 0.00
N PRO A 93 14.52 -3.71 0.08
CA PRO A 93 13.42 -3.28 -0.75
C PRO A 93 12.90 -1.91 -0.31
N GLN A 94 12.38 -1.13 -1.25
CA GLN A 94 11.58 0.04 -0.92
C GLN A 94 10.10 -0.37 -0.89
N ILE A 95 9.46 -0.19 0.27
CA ILE A 95 8.06 -0.55 0.50
C ILE A 95 7.35 0.65 1.10
N VAL A 96 6.21 1.01 0.52
CA VAL A 96 5.33 2.04 1.06
C VAL A 96 4.04 1.40 1.53
N PHE A 97 3.59 1.76 2.72
CA PHE A 97 2.38 1.21 3.34
C PHE A 97 1.28 2.27 3.40
N ARG A 98 0.04 1.82 3.16
CA ARG A 98 -1.19 2.58 3.41
C ARG A 98 -2.22 1.67 4.06
N THR A 99 -3.09 2.22 4.89
CA THR A 99 -4.26 1.43 5.32
C THR A 99 -5.21 1.24 4.14
N LEU A 100 -5.91 0.11 4.09
CA LEU A 100 -6.92 -0.13 3.07
C LEU A 100 -7.99 0.99 3.12
N GLY A 101 -8.37 1.43 4.32
CA GLY A 101 -9.33 2.51 4.50
C GLY A 101 -8.89 3.86 3.91
N ASP A 102 -7.58 4.18 3.92
CA ASP A 102 -7.06 5.38 3.24
C ASP A 102 -7.27 5.29 1.73
N ILE A 103 -6.93 4.13 1.16
CA ILE A 103 -7.09 3.89 -0.27
C ILE A 103 -8.57 3.89 -0.68
N GLU A 104 -9.44 3.31 0.13
CA GLU A 104 -10.89 3.33 -0.09
C GLU A 104 -11.46 4.76 -0.11
N ARG A 105 -10.97 5.61 0.79
CA ARG A 105 -11.38 7.04 0.80
C ARG A 105 -10.93 7.77 -0.47
N LEU A 106 -9.74 7.47 -1.00
CA LEU A 106 -9.29 8.02 -2.28
C LEU A 106 -10.17 7.53 -3.43
N VAL A 107 -10.48 6.23 -3.48
CA VAL A 107 -11.30 5.64 -4.55
C VAL A 107 -12.74 6.18 -4.51
N LYS A 108 -13.30 6.37 -3.32
CA LYS A 108 -14.65 6.93 -3.14
C LYS A 108 -14.75 8.38 -3.64
N LYS A 109 -13.67 9.17 -3.51
CA LYS A 109 -13.62 10.56 -3.99
C LYS A 109 -12.35 10.76 -4.84
N PRO A 110 -12.39 10.38 -6.14
CA PRO A 110 -11.23 10.45 -7.02
C PRO A 110 -10.65 11.88 -7.10
N PRO A 111 -9.34 12.05 -6.87
CA PRO A 111 -8.73 13.37 -6.72
C PRO A 111 -8.21 13.97 -8.05
N PHE A 112 -8.85 13.68 -9.17
CA PHE A 112 -8.38 14.06 -10.50
C PHE A 112 -9.20 15.20 -11.16
N GLY A 113 -10.01 15.93 -10.38
CA GLY A 113 -10.75 17.09 -10.89
C GLY A 113 -11.74 16.74 -12.03
N GLY A 114 -12.31 15.54 -12.03
CA GLY A 114 -13.23 15.08 -13.09
C GLY A 114 -12.52 14.51 -14.33
N VAL A 115 -11.18 14.56 -14.41
CA VAL A 115 -10.44 13.96 -15.52
C VAL A 115 -10.59 12.44 -15.50
N GLN A 116 -10.97 11.86 -16.63
CA GLN A 116 -11.16 10.42 -16.81
C GLN A 116 -9.95 9.77 -17.49
N ALA A 117 -9.62 8.54 -17.05
CA ALA A 117 -8.64 7.73 -17.76
C ALA A 117 -9.18 7.27 -19.11
N GLY A 118 -8.32 7.18 -20.10
CA GLY A 118 -8.67 6.77 -21.45
C GLY A 118 -7.47 6.55 -22.35
N PRO A 119 -7.67 6.38 -23.66
CA PRO A 119 -6.58 6.12 -24.61
C PRO A 119 -5.49 7.21 -24.64
N ARG A 120 -5.87 8.44 -24.31
CA ARG A 120 -4.98 9.63 -24.31
C ARG A 120 -4.65 10.16 -22.92
N VAL A 121 -5.15 9.53 -21.84
CA VAL A 121 -4.95 9.98 -20.48
C VAL A 121 -4.76 8.77 -19.55
N LYS A 122 -3.65 8.73 -18.84
CA LYS A 122 -3.44 7.80 -17.73
C LYS A 122 -3.39 8.58 -16.43
N LEU A 123 -3.99 8.01 -15.40
CA LEU A 123 -4.03 8.56 -14.05
C LEU A 123 -3.17 7.70 -13.14
N TYR A 124 -2.38 8.35 -12.29
CA TYR A 124 -1.48 7.67 -11.37
C TYR A 124 -1.59 8.26 -9.97
N VAL A 125 -1.28 7.42 -8.99
CA VAL A 125 -1.00 7.84 -7.61
C VAL A 125 0.44 7.45 -7.28
N ALA A 126 1.24 8.41 -6.85
CA ALA A 126 2.56 8.16 -6.29
C ALA A 126 2.46 8.22 -4.76
N PHE A 127 2.65 7.08 -4.13
CA PHE A 127 2.66 6.91 -2.68
C PHE A 127 4.06 7.25 -2.16
N LEU A 128 4.20 8.34 -1.43
CA LEU A 128 5.47 8.78 -0.85
C LEU A 128 5.80 7.96 0.39
N ALA A 129 7.08 7.66 0.59
CA ALA A 129 7.59 6.95 1.77
C ALA A 129 7.45 7.80 3.05
N LYS A 130 7.68 9.11 2.94
CA LYS A 130 7.52 10.11 4.02
C LYS A 130 6.93 11.40 3.45
N PRO A 131 6.43 12.32 4.28
CA PRO A 131 6.05 13.64 3.80
C PRO A 131 7.26 14.37 3.18
N PRO A 132 7.08 15.21 2.15
CA PRO A 132 8.15 16.08 1.67
C PRO A 132 8.52 17.12 2.73
N GLU A 133 9.77 17.56 2.75
CA GLU A 133 10.27 18.52 3.75
C GLU A 133 9.58 19.88 3.64
N ARG A 134 9.24 20.27 2.43
CA ARG A 134 8.49 21.50 2.14
C ARG A 134 7.19 21.16 1.45
N ARG A 135 6.13 21.87 1.79
CA ARG A 135 4.84 21.72 1.12
C ARG A 135 4.97 22.14 -0.34
N PRO A 136 4.79 21.22 -1.29
CA PRO A 136 4.92 21.56 -2.72
C PRO A 136 3.79 22.46 -3.19
N ARG A 137 4.08 23.28 -4.19
CA ARG A 137 3.05 24.02 -4.93
C ARG A 137 2.69 23.23 -6.19
N PHE A 138 1.42 23.06 -6.41
CA PHE A 138 0.90 22.35 -7.58
C PHE A 138 0.24 23.33 -8.56
N PRO A 139 0.20 23.04 -9.88
CA PRO A 139 0.73 21.81 -10.49
C PRO A 139 2.25 21.81 -10.65
N ILE A 140 2.86 20.62 -10.63
CA ILE A 140 4.26 20.41 -11.01
C ILE A 140 4.26 19.63 -12.33
N VAL A 141 4.96 20.15 -13.35
CA VAL A 141 4.91 19.61 -14.71
C VAL A 141 6.26 19.04 -15.13
N SER A 142 6.24 17.82 -15.67
CA SER A 142 7.36 17.22 -16.39
C SER A 142 7.08 17.22 -17.89
N LYS A 143 7.75 18.09 -18.64
CA LYS A 143 7.63 18.12 -20.11
C LYS A 143 8.17 16.85 -20.78
N PRO A 144 9.36 16.29 -20.37
CA PRO A 144 9.88 15.07 -20.96
C PRO A 144 8.94 13.88 -20.82
N GLU A 145 8.34 13.71 -19.63
CA GLU A 145 7.43 12.60 -19.33
C GLU A 145 5.98 12.88 -19.74
N ASN A 146 5.67 14.12 -20.17
CA ASN A 146 4.32 14.61 -20.42
C ASN A 146 3.36 14.29 -19.27
N CYS A 147 3.84 14.53 -18.04
CA CYS A 147 3.14 14.27 -16.80
C CYS A 147 2.95 15.54 -16.00
N GLU A 148 1.84 15.61 -15.30
CA GLU A 148 1.47 16.72 -14.43
C GLU A 148 1.04 16.17 -13.05
N ALA A 149 1.78 16.49 -12.00
CA ALA A 149 1.34 16.29 -10.64
C ALA A 149 0.38 17.43 -10.28
N ILE A 150 -0.90 17.11 -10.12
CA ILE A 150 -1.99 18.10 -9.97
C ILE A 150 -2.30 18.44 -8.52
N GLY A 151 -1.82 17.62 -7.57
CA GLY A 151 -2.08 17.82 -6.15
C GLY A 151 -1.56 16.68 -5.30
N MET A 152 -1.65 16.87 -3.99
CA MET A 152 -1.25 15.89 -2.98
C MET A 152 -2.22 15.93 -1.79
N LYS A 153 -2.54 14.74 -1.26
CA LYS A 153 -3.23 14.59 0.01
C LYS A 153 -2.40 13.66 0.90
N ASP A 154 -2.09 14.10 2.10
CA ASP A 154 -1.21 13.40 3.04
C ASP A 154 0.15 13.08 2.40
N ARG A 155 0.37 11.86 1.96
CA ARG A 155 1.57 11.38 1.29
C ARG A 155 1.29 10.78 -0.09
N ASP A 156 0.15 11.14 -0.69
CA ASP A 156 -0.31 10.59 -1.96
C ASP A 156 -0.39 11.70 -3.00
N VAL A 157 0.43 11.61 -4.04
CA VAL A 157 0.52 12.59 -5.13
C VAL A 157 -0.29 12.10 -6.32
N PHE A 158 -1.13 12.95 -6.87
CA PHE A 158 -2.04 12.63 -7.98
C PHE A 158 -1.50 13.18 -9.28
N ILE A 159 -1.41 12.30 -10.31
CA ILE A 159 -0.69 12.62 -11.54
C ILE A 159 -1.56 12.28 -12.73
N ILE A 160 -1.61 13.21 -13.67
CA ILE A 160 -2.17 13.02 -15.00
C ILE A 160 -1.00 12.88 -15.97
N SER A 161 -1.00 11.81 -16.77
CA SER A 161 -0.01 11.56 -17.82
C SER A 161 -0.71 11.51 -19.18
N ARG A 162 -0.09 12.17 -20.16
CA ARG A 162 -0.51 12.16 -21.55
C ARG A 162 0.55 11.48 -22.42
N PRO A 163 0.21 10.99 -23.62
CA PRO A 163 1.19 10.32 -24.47
C PRO A 163 2.37 11.25 -24.81
N THR A 164 3.59 10.76 -24.67
CA THR A 164 4.81 11.42 -25.16
C THR A 164 4.95 11.23 -26.66
N ARG A 165 4.44 10.12 -27.20
CA ARG A 165 4.28 9.77 -28.61
C ARG A 165 3.13 8.76 -28.72
N PRO A 166 2.56 8.49 -29.92
CA PRO A 166 1.44 7.56 -30.08
C PRO A 166 1.64 6.22 -29.35
N GLY A 167 0.75 5.90 -28.42
CA GLY A 167 0.77 4.67 -27.63
C GLY A 167 1.77 4.62 -26.46
N PHE A 168 2.65 5.63 -26.31
CA PHE A 168 3.66 5.66 -25.25
C PHE A 168 3.38 6.75 -24.22
N PHE A 169 3.49 6.38 -22.96
CA PHE A 169 3.32 7.27 -21.81
C PHE A 169 4.57 7.29 -20.98
N GLY A 170 4.95 8.43 -20.45
CA GLY A 170 5.97 8.53 -19.43
C GLY A 170 5.53 7.87 -18.14
N PHE A 171 6.50 7.38 -17.35
CA PHE A 171 6.24 6.80 -16.04
C PHE A 171 6.69 7.78 -14.94
N PRO A 172 5.76 8.38 -14.20
CA PRO A 172 6.03 9.58 -13.41
C PRO A 172 6.81 9.35 -12.11
N ASN A 173 7.31 8.14 -11.83
CA ASN A 173 7.89 7.84 -10.51
C ASN A 173 9.15 8.66 -10.22
N LEU A 174 10.13 8.67 -11.15
CA LEU A 174 11.37 9.45 -10.98
C LEU A 174 11.09 10.94 -10.93
N PHE A 175 10.24 11.43 -11.82
CA PHE A 175 9.81 12.82 -11.82
C PHE A 175 9.28 13.28 -10.45
N VAL A 176 8.41 12.48 -9.83
CA VAL A 176 7.87 12.81 -8.50
C VAL A 176 8.95 12.78 -7.43
N GLU A 177 9.85 11.80 -7.47
CA GLU A 177 10.95 11.69 -6.51
C GLU A 177 11.93 12.86 -6.60
N GLU A 178 12.29 13.26 -7.82
CA GLU A 178 13.16 14.42 -8.08
C GLU A 178 12.49 15.72 -7.63
N ALA A 179 11.21 15.90 -7.99
CA ALA A 179 10.48 17.12 -7.66
C ALA A 179 10.23 17.31 -6.16
N LEU A 180 10.08 16.21 -5.40
CA LEU A 180 9.71 16.26 -3.98
C LEU A 180 10.84 15.85 -3.01
N GLY A 181 11.96 15.33 -3.53
CA GLY A 181 13.08 14.87 -2.71
C GLY A 181 12.74 13.66 -1.81
N VAL A 182 11.73 12.87 -2.20
CA VAL A 182 11.20 11.76 -1.39
C VAL A 182 10.99 10.54 -2.25
N SER A 183 11.46 9.39 -1.78
CA SER A 183 11.19 8.10 -2.45
C SER A 183 9.70 7.83 -2.55
N ALA A 184 9.28 7.35 -3.71
CA ALA A 184 7.89 7.04 -4.01
C ALA A 184 7.72 5.68 -4.68
N THR A 185 6.53 5.15 -4.63
CA THR A 185 6.11 4.05 -5.50
C THR A 185 4.80 4.41 -6.19
N THR A 186 4.83 4.38 -7.51
CA THR A 186 3.71 4.84 -8.32
C THR A 186 2.85 3.67 -8.78
N ARG A 187 1.54 3.86 -8.74
CA ARG A 187 0.54 2.91 -9.27
C ARG A 187 -0.40 3.62 -10.23
N ASN A 188 -0.76 2.92 -11.31
CA ASN A 188 -1.86 3.35 -12.15
C ASN A 188 -3.15 3.38 -11.34
N TRP A 189 -3.99 4.37 -11.58
CA TRP A 189 -5.27 4.54 -10.86
C TRP A 189 -6.16 3.31 -10.98
N SER A 190 -6.21 2.68 -12.15
CA SER A 190 -6.97 1.44 -12.33
C SER A 190 -6.45 0.28 -11.45
N THR A 191 -5.17 0.25 -11.13
CA THR A 191 -4.61 -0.72 -10.18
C THR A 191 -5.07 -0.40 -8.76
N VAL A 192 -5.07 0.88 -8.38
CA VAL A 192 -5.51 1.32 -7.04
C VAL A 192 -6.98 0.99 -6.81
N THR A 193 -7.86 1.27 -7.79
CA THR A 193 -9.29 0.93 -7.71
C THR A 193 -9.52 -0.58 -7.61
N LYS A 194 -8.82 -1.36 -8.43
CA LYS A 194 -8.94 -2.82 -8.42
C LYS A 194 -8.41 -3.48 -7.15
N ILE A 195 -7.42 -2.90 -6.47
CA ILE A 195 -6.97 -3.37 -5.14
C ILE A 195 -8.13 -3.28 -4.13
N VAL A 196 -8.89 -2.17 -4.13
CA VAL A 196 -10.06 -2.01 -3.25
C VAL A 196 -11.16 -3.02 -3.58
N GLU A 197 -11.46 -3.20 -4.86
CA GLU A 197 -12.45 -4.19 -5.31
C GLU A 197 -12.03 -5.61 -4.90
N PHE A 198 -10.76 -5.97 -5.13
CA PHE A 198 -10.20 -7.26 -4.77
C PHE A 198 -10.22 -7.51 -3.27
N ALA A 199 -9.92 -6.49 -2.46
CA ALA A 199 -9.95 -6.57 -1.01
C ALA A 199 -11.36 -6.84 -0.47
N ARG A 200 -12.39 -6.30 -1.11
CA ARG A 200 -13.80 -6.41 -0.67
C ARG A 200 -14.47 -7.74 -1.02
N ARG A 201 -14.11 -8.36 -2.15
CA ARG A 201 -14.79 -9.58 -2.64
C ARG A 201 -14.81 -10.73 -1.65
N GLU A 202 -13.77 -10.87 -0.82
CA GLU A 202 -13.66 -11.96 0.17
C GLU A 202 -14.20 -11.63 1.57
N THR A 203 -14.66 -10.38 1.79
CA THR A 203 -15.31 -10.02 3.05
C THR A 203 -16.79 -10.44 3.06
N VAL A 204 -17.33 -10.77 1.91
CA VAL A 204 -18.76 -11.15 1.72
C VAL A 204 -18.98 -12.66 1.90
N ASP A 205 -17.93 -13.48 1.75
CA ASP A 205 -18.02 -14.96 1.81
C ASP A 205 -17.64 -15.55 3.20
N ARG A 206 -17.68 -14.73 4.28
CA ARG A 206 -17.42 -15.19 5.67
C ARG A 206 -18.60 -14.93 6.60
#